data_1c11f610079014ded05c8140179a284a
#
_entry.id   1c11f610079014ded05c8140179a284a
#
_cell.length_a   1.000
_cell.length_b   1.000
_cell.length_c   1.000
_cell.angle_alpha   90.00
_cell.angle_beta   90.00
_cell.angle_gamma   90.00
#
_symmetry.space_group_name_H-M   'P 1'
#
loop_
_entity.id
_entity.type
_entity.pdbx_description
1 polymer ?
#
loop_
_entity_poly.entity_id
_entity_poly.type
_entity_poly.pdbx_seq_one_letter_code
_entity_poly.pdbx_strand_id
1 'polypeptide(L)'
;MSLFPRMTRRDSMKFGLAAGLAAASFPRILGRANAAGGTLNFADIGVGDPGGDWSGFTKASGWGVNLVAIGNAPSAILNVLIAGGGTASYDVINIVGGMQKPLVENDLIEEIDTSKLPNWAKDSNIEEFLGKGKPGFNFIGYQDKVYGVPTVLQGDSFAYLPEKTGPLDSYAALFDPKWKGYVALEDNYTTAGQKTALYLKHAGLASIGNPDDMTAAEFKTVIDFLIEQKKAGQFRVIWSSFQQAVDLIVNKEVYVIDCWEPMVFVAKSKGVDAVYADPKEGYLLWAMAAYLTKNADRSAETTAAAYQLLDFMLGGWYGATITGMRGYMTNTLAPDYAKAHADQFPAEQAQKVADITANVRRKFQVGGTWQNRWPTVVDTYESEWSRFKAA
;
A
#
# COMPACT_ATOMS: atom_id res chain seq x y z
N MET A 1 39.30 -28.06 15.83
CA MET A 1 38.83 -27.24 16.96
C MET A 1 37.81 -26.24 16.43
N SER A 2 36.52 -26.55 16.67
CA SER A 2 35.39 -25.73 16.17
C SER A 2 35.11 -24.61 17.17
N LEU A 3 35.21 -23.37 16.74
CA LEU A 3 35.07 -22.14 17.56
C LEU A 3 33.69 -21.48 17.35
N PHE A 4 32.61 -22.27 17.36
CA PHE A 4 31.26 -21.67 17.42
C PHE A 4 30.45 -22.35 18.55
N PRO A 5 29.91 -21.58 19.53
CA PRO A 5 29.02 -22.14 20.53
C PRO A 5 27.68 -22.55 19.91
N ARG A 6 27.17 -23.72 20.27
CA ARG A 6 25.85 -24.22 19.86
C ARG A 6 24.76 -23.32 20.45
N MET A 7 24.02 -22.65 19.60
CA MET A 7 22.81 -21.91 19.99
C MET A 7 21.72 -22.88 20.45
N THR A 8 21.06 -22.58 21.56
CA THR A 8 19.95 -23.36 22.10
C THR A 8 18.63 -22.92 21.46
N ARG A 9 17.60 -23.81 21.48
CA ARG A 9 16.24 -23.48 20.99
C ARG A 9 15.63 -22.24 21.65
N ARG A 10 16.10 -21.84 22.81
CA ARG A 10 15.64 -20.66 23.55
C ARG A 10 16.24 -19.35 23.00
N ASP A 11 17.40 -19.44 22.40
CA ASP A 11 18.06 -18.29 21.76
C ASP A 11 17.44 -18.02 20.37
N SER A 12 17.02 -19.07 19.66
CA SER A 12 16.30 -18.94 18.39
C SER A 12 14.93 -18.26 18.53
N MET A 13 14.23 -18.46 19.69
CA MET A 13 12.94 -17.79 19.94
C MET A 13 13.10 -16.30 20.30
N LYS A 14 14.24 -15.87 20.82
CA LYS A 14 14.50 -14.46 21.09
C LYS A 14 14.85 -13.67 19.83
N PHE A 15 15.41 -14.31 18.82
CA PHE A 15 15.68 -13.71 17.52
C PHE A 15 14.46 -13.69 16.58
N GLY A 16 13.50 -14.61 16.74
CA GLY A 16 12.29 -14.69 15.91
C GLY A 16 11.23 -13.62 16.19
N LEU A 17 11.31 -12.92 17.33
CA LEU A 17 10.39 -11.82 17.69
C LEU A 17 10.90 -10.43 17.31
N ALA A 18 12.13 -10.31 16.83
CA ALA A 18 12.74 -9.04 16.42
C ALA A 18 12.74 -8.78 14.90
N ALA A 19 12.31 -9.74 14.09
CA ALA A 19 12.38 -9.67 12.63
C ALA A 19 11.07 -9.21 11.96
N GLY A 20 10.05 -8.85 12.74
CA GLY A 20 8.76 -8.34 12.23
C GLY A 20 8.65 -6.82 12.09
N LEU A 21 9.65 -6.07 12.52
CA LEU A 21 9.67 -4.61 12.47
C LEU A 21 11.10 -4.15 12.16
N ALA A 22 11.51 -4.21 10.90
CA ALA A 22 12.59 -3.35 10.42
C ALA A 22 12.06 -1.93 10.21
N ALA A 23 11.36 -1.38 11.20
CA ALA A 23 11.45 0.03 11.50
C ALA A 23 12.86 0.23 12.04
N ALA A 24 13.71 0.97 11.31
CA ALA A 24 14.97 1.44 11.85
C ALA A 24 14.70 1.90 13.28
N SER A 25 15.40 1.30 14.25
CA SER A 25 15.34 1.70 15.64
C SER A 25 16.03 3.06 15.76
N PHE A 26 15.29 4.11 15.43
CA PHE A 26 15.62 5.43 15.91
C PHE A 26 15.32 5.46 17.41
N PRO A 27 16.19 6.07 18.22
CA PRO A 27 15.91 6.23 19.64
C PRO A 27 14.57 6.95 19.78
N ARG A 28 13.60 6.30 20.42
CA ARG A 28 12.34 6.92 20.80
C ARG A 28 12.64 8.01 21.84
N ILE A 29 12.87 9.21 21.37
CA ILE A 29 12.66 10.39 22.19
C ILE A 29 11.15 10.62 22.14
N LEU A 30 10.45 9.97 23.06
CA LEU A 30 9.05 10.29 23.38
C LEU A 30 9.04 11.68 24.08
N GLY A 31 9.25 12.72 23.30
CA GLY A 31 8.81 14.04 23.68
C GLY A 31 7.27 14.02 23.57
N ARG A 32 6.57 13.76 24.68
CA ARG A 32 5.20 14.20 24.81
C ARG A 32 5.23 15.72 24.67
N ALA A 33 5.03 16.24 23.47
CA ALA A 33 4.55 17.59 23.31
C ALA A 33 3.23 17.63 24.08
N ASN A 34 3.14 18.44 25.12
CA ASN A 34 1.90 18.68 25.83
C ASN A 34 0.95 19.33 24.83
N ALA A 35 0.13 18.52 24.18
CA ALA A 35 -0.91 18.99 23.30
C ALA A 35 -2.00 19.65 24.18
N ALA A 36 -2.17 20.94 24.02
CA ALA A 36 -3.11 21.71 24.83
C ALA A 36 -4.58 21.34 24.51
N GLY A 37 -4.85 20.81 23.30
CA GLY A 37 -6.18 20.49 22.81
C GLY A 37 -6.63 19.04 23.06
N GLY A 38 -5.70 18.11 23.28
CA GLY A 38 -6.02 16.69 23.41
C GLY A 38 -5.21 15.81 22.44
N THR A 39 -5.64 14.56 22.26
CA THR A 39 -4.93 13.57 21.41
C THR A 39 -5.92 12.85 20.52
N LEU A 40 -5.67 12.79 19.22
CA LEU A 40 -6.41 11.99 18.26
C LEU A 40 -5.86 10.56 18.24
N ASN A 41 -6.74 9.57 18.26
CA ASN A 41 -6.39 8.17 18.06
C ASN A 41 -6.41 7.88 16.55
N PHE A 42 -5.23 7.64 15.99
CA PHE A 42 -5.01 7.38 14.58
C PHE A 42 -4.61 5.93 14.36
N ALA A 43 -5.50 5.14 13.76
CA ALA A 43 -5.20 3.76 13.38
C ALA A 43 -4.59 3.70 11.99
N ASP A 44 -3.45 3.01 11.82
CA ASP A 44 -2.72 2.92 10.57
C ASP A 44 -2.18 1.51 10.32
N ILE A 45 -2.21 1.08 9.07
CA ILE A 45 -1.63 -0.19 8.63
C ILE A 45 -0.10 -0.15 8.41
N GLY A 46 0.56 0.91 8.87
CA GLY A 46 2.02 1.05 8.89
C GLY A 46 2.62 1.92 7.80
N VAL A 47 1.81 2.64 7.01
CA VAL A 47 2.28 3.48 5.88
C VAL A 47 2.15 4.97 6.17
N GLY A 48 1.10 5.38 6.88
CA GLY A 48 0.77 6.80 7.11
C GLY A 48 1.52 7.48 8.25
N ASP A 49 2.37 6.75 8.98
CA ASP A 49 3.16 7.32 10.08
C ASP A 49 4.43 8.00 9.56
N PRO A 50 4.65 9.30 9.85
CA PRO A 50 5.87 10.03 9.50
C PRO A 50 7.08 9.68 10.41
N GLY A 51 7.21 8.42 10.84
CA GLY A 51 8.29 7.96 11.71
C GLY A 51 8.09 8.33 13.18
N GLY A 52 6.86 8.55 13.60
CA GLY A 52 6.49 9.00 14.96
C GLY A 52 6.62 10.50 15.16
N ASP A 53 7.07 11.25 14.15
CA ASP A 53 7.19 12.71 14.25
C ASP A 53 5.90 13.41 13.78
N TRP A 54 5.01 13.66 14.74
CA TRP A 54 3.79 14.45 14.54
C TRP A 54 3.93 15.90 15.05
N SER A 55 5.15 16.36 15.31
CA SER A 55 5.43 17.69 15.88
C SER A 55 4.91 18.81 14.98
N GLY A 56 5.00 18.66 13.65
CA GLY A 56 4.45 19.62 12.69
C GLY A 56 2.94 19.78 12.83
N PHE A 57 2.22 18.67 12.95
CA PHE A 57 0.77 18.68 13.20
C PHE A 57 0.45 19.28 14.59
N THR A 58 1.14 18.83 15.63
CA THR A 58 0.91 19.31 17.00
C THR A 58 1.15 20.82 17.11
N LYS A 59 2.19 21.34 16.47
CA LYS A 59 2.47 22.78 16.44
C LYS A 59 1.37 23.58 15.71
N ALA A 60 0.84 23.04 14.64
CA ALA A 60 -0.18 23.71 13.83
C ALA A 60 -1.58 23.67 14.48
N SER A 61 -1.94 22.55 15.11
CA SER A 61 -3.30 22.28 15.60
C SER A 61 -3.46 22.42 17.13
N GLY A 62 -2.37 22.28 17.88
CA GLY A 62 -2.40 22.12 19.34
C GLY A 62 -2.79 20.71 19.80
N TRP A 63 -3.02 19.76 18.87
CA TRP A 63 -3.43 18.38 19.17
C TRP A 63 -2.27 17.39 18.97
N GLY A 64 -2.25 16.33 19.77
CA GLY A 64 -1.35 15.20 19.61
C GLY A 64 -1.96 14.11 18.72
N VAL A 65 -1.12 13.17 18.26
CA VAL A 65 -1.54 11.95 17.56
C VAL A 65 -1.05 10.75 18.34
N ASN A 66 -1.97 9.85 18.69
CA ASN A 66 -1.68 8.53 19.25
C ASN A 66 -1.84 7.51 18.12
N LEU A 67 -0.70 7.04 17.59
CA LEU A 67 -0.69 6.05 16.54
C LEU A 67 -0.97 4.65 17.08
N VAL A 68 -1.92 3.97 16.47
CA VAL A 68 -2.26 2.57 16.75
C VAL A 68 -2.04 1.75 15.49
N ALA A 69 -1.08 0.82 15.53
CA ALA A 69 -0.84 -0.09 14.42
C ALA A 69 -1.96 -1.14 14.34
N ILE A 70 -2.53 -1.30 13.14
CA ILE A 70 -3.56 -2.30 12.84
C ILE A 70 -3.10 -3.20 11.69
N GLY A 71 -3.73 -4.39 11.57
CA GLY A 71 -3.45 -5.30 10.46
C GLY A 71 -3.96 -4.75 9.12
N ASN A 72 -3.36 -5.20 8.02
CA ASN A 72 -3.69 -4.74 6.67
C ASN A 72 -4.68 -5.64 5.91
N ALA A 73 -5.06 -6.80 6.46
CA ALA A 73 -6.05 -7.66 5.82
C ALA A 73 -7.45 -7.04 5.93
N PRO A 74 -8.26 -7.01 4.85
CA PRO A 74 -9.60 -6.42 4.85
C PRO A 74 -10.51 -6.95 5.97
N SER A 75 -10.51 -8.26 6.21
CA SER A 75 -11.27 -8.88 7.30
C SER A 75 -10.79 -8.44 8.69
N ALA A 76 -9.48 -8.27 8.88
CA ALA A 76 -8.93 -7.79 10.14
C ALA A 76 -9.34 -6.34 10.42
N ILE A 77 -9.33 -5.48 9.39
CA ILE A 77 -9.75 -4.08 9.49
C ILE A 77 -11.23 -4.01 9.90
N LEU A 78 -12.10 -4.75 9.20
CA LEU A 78 -13.53 -4.79 9.55
C LEU A 78 -13.76 -5.31 10.97
N ASN A 79 -13.08 -6.38 11.37
CA ASN A 79 -13.20 -6.94 12.72
C ASN A 79 -12.78 -5.95 13.80
N VAL A 80 -11.70 -5.20 13.63
CA VAL A 80 -11.27 -4.17 14.59
C VAL A 80 -12.32 -3.09 14.75
N LEU A 81 -12.97 -2.69 13.66
CA LEU A 81 -13.97 -1.62 13.69
C LEU A 81 -15.34 -2.09 14.20
N ILE A 82 -15.76 -3.33 13.88
CA ILE A 82 -17.08 -3.86 14.26
C ILE A 82 -17.05 -4.46 15.67
N ALA A 83 -16.12 -5.40 15.93
CA ALA A 83 -16.16 -6.22 17.13
C ALA A 83 -15.54 -5.56 18.37
N GLY A 84 -14.65 -4.58 18.19
CA GLY A 84 -13.91 -3.94 19.28
C GLY A 84 -14.46 -2.61 19.75
N GLY A 85 -15.64 -2.16 19.29
CA GLY A 85 -16.07 -0.77 19.49
C GLY A 85 -15.10 0.22 18.83
N GLY A 86 -14.48 -0.19 17.72
CA GLY A 86 -13.35 0.48 17.08
C GLY A 86 -13.69 1.89 16.61
N THR A 87 -14.93 2.15 16.20
CA THR A 87 -15.37 3.51 15.85
C THR A 87 -15.36 4.47 17.04
N ALA A 88 -15.53 3.97 18.27
CA ALA A 88 -15.38 4.75 19.50
C ALA A 88 -13.92 4.87 19.95
N SER A 89 -13.06 3.96 19.50
CA SER A 89 -11.64 3.88 19.91
C SER A 89 -10.72 4.70 19.01
N TYR A 90 -11.10 4.94 17.76
CA TYR A 90 -10.29 5.66 16.77
C TYR A 90 -11.04 6.88 16.24
N ASP A 91 -10.32 7.97 16.03
CA ASP A 91 -10.85 9.17 15.38
C ASP A 91 -10.67 9.12 13.87
N VAL A 92 -9.49 8.67 13.42
CA VAL A 92 -9.13 8.53 12.02
C VAL A 92 -8.49 7.16 11.81
N ILE A 93 -8.82 6.51 10.72
CA ILE A 93 -8.18 5.27 10.27
C ILE A 93 -7.56 5.48 8.88
N ASN A 94 -6.33 5.02 8.67
CA ASN A 94 -5.66 5.03 7.37
C ASN A 94 -5.42 3.60 6.88
N ILE A 95 -6.11 3.23 5.81
CA ILE A 95 -6.16 1.86 5.30
C ILE A 95 -6.11 1.84 3.77
N VAL A 96 -6.02 0.64 3.19
CA VAL A 96 -6.13 0.48 1.73
C VAL A 96 -7.44 1.05 1.22
N GLY A 97 -7.37 1.82 0.15
CA GLY A 97 -8.54 2.32 -0.57
C GLY A 97 -9.36 1.16 -1.16
N GLY A 98 -10.62 1.42 -1.48
CA GLY A 98 -11.54 0.39 -1.96
C GLY A 98 -12.38 -0.28 -0.86
N MET A 99 -12.10 0.00 0.41
CA MET A 99 -12.85 -0.51 1.57
C MET A 99 -14.13 0.29 1.89
N GLN A 100 -14.43 1.37 1.18
CA GLN A 100 -15.54 2.28 1.52
C GLN A 100 -16.89 1.59 1.52
N LYS A 101 -17.15 0.71 0.53
CA LYS A 101 -18.43 0.00 0.47
C LYS A 101 -18.76 -0.72 1.78
N PRO A 102 -17.97 -1.70 2.26
CA PRO A 102 -18.27 -2.39 3.50
C PRO A 102 -18.22 -1.47 4.73
N LEU A 103 -17.40 -0.43 4.74
CA LEU A 103 -17.33 0.52 5.86
C LEU A 103 -18.57 1.38 5.95
N VAL A 104 -19.09 1.87 4.83
CA VAL A 104 -20.33 2.69 4.78
C VAL A 104 -21.56 1.83 5.04
N GLU A 105 -21.65 0.64 4.43
CA GLU A 105 -22.80 -0.26 4.62
C GLU A 105 -22.93 -0.77 6.07
N ASN A 106 -21.83 -0.81 6.82
CA ASN A 106 -21.82 -1.13 8.26
C ASN A 106 -21.83 0.12 9.16
N ASP A 107 -22.03 1.31 8.62
CA ASP A 107 -22.13 2.57 9.37
C ASP A 107 -20.87 2.89 10.22
N LEU A 108 -19.67 2.62 9.69
CA LEU A 108 -18.40 2.71 10.42
C LEU A 108 -17.61 4.00 10.14
N ILE A 109 -17.89 4.70 9.05
CA ILE A 109 -17.20 5.92 8.62
C ILE A 109 -18.17 7.03 8.24
N GLU A 110 -17.70 8.27 8.34
CA GLU A 110 -18.47 9.47 8.02
C GLU A 110 -18.14 10.00 6.63
N GLU A 111 -19.12 10.65 5.98
CA GLU A 111 -18.90 11.44 4.78
C GLU A 111 -17.97 12.62 5.10
N ILE A 112 -16.98 12.85 4.26
CA ILE A 112 -16.03 13.96 4.38
C ILE A 112 -16.58 15.21 3.70
N ASP A 113 -16.72 16.27 4.48
CA ASP A 113 -16.98 17.62 3.96
C ASP A 113 -15.65 18.22 3.43
N THR A 114 -15.41 18.05 2.13
CA THR A 114 -14.17 18.51 1.48
C THR A 114 -13.98 20.03 1.53
N SER A 115 -15.03 20.82 1.80
CA SER A 115 -14.92 22.26 1.98
C SER A 115 -14.13 22.66 3.24
N LYS A 116 -14.00 21.72 4.19
CA LYS A 116 -13.20 21.88 5.42
C LYS A 116 -11.73 21.51 5.25
N LEU A 117 -11.31 21.11 4.04
CA LEU A 117 -9.96 20.68 3.70
C LEU A 117 -9.30 21.66 2.71
N PRO A 118 -8.65 22.73 3.18
CA PRO A 118 -8.01 23.73 2.32
C PRO A 118 -7.01 23.18 1.32
N ASN A 119 -6.38 22.03 1.58
CA ASN A 119 -5.42 21.40 0.69
C ASN A 119 -6.07 20.46 -0.34
N TRP A 120 -7.37 20.11 -0.19
CA TRP A 120 -8.07 19.22 -1.10
C TRP A 120 -8.01 19.67 -2.57
N ALA A 121 -8.35 20.94 -2.82
CA ALA A 121 -8.36 21.50 -4.16
C ALA A 121 -6.94 21.81 -4.72
N LYS A 122 -5.91 21.74 -3.88
CA LYS A 122 -4.53 22.01 -4.30
C LYS A 122 -3.81 20.74 -4.80
N ASP A 123 -4.28 19.55 -4.39
CA ASP A 123 -3.70 18.30 -4.86
C ASP A 123 -4.34 17.90 -6.20
N SER A 124 -3.61 18.10 -7.29
CA SER A 124 -4.09 17.77 -8.63
C SER A 124 -4.33 16.26 -8.86
N ASN A 125 -3.79 15.38 -8.02
CA ASN A 125 -4.11 13.95 -8.09
C ASN A 125 -5.60 13.70 -7.85
N ILE A 126 -6.23 14.51 -6.99
CA ILE A 126 -7.67 14.41 -6.71
C ILE A 126 -8.46 14.72 -7.97
N GLU A 127 -8.18 15.85 -8.61
CA GLU A 127 -8.88 16.27 -9.82
C GLU A 127 -8.64 15.31 -10.99
N GLU A 128 -7.40 14.87 -11.19
CA GLU A 128 -7.02 14.09 -12.36
C GLU A 128 -7.40 12.60 -12.24
N PHE A 129 -7.26 12.00 -11.04
CA PHE A 129 -7.33 10.54 -10.89
C PHE A 129 -8.40 10.06 -9.91
N LEU A 130 -8.67 10.78 -8.83
CA LEU A 130 -9.46 10.29 -7.70
C LEU A 130 -10.81 11.00 -7.51
N GLY A 131 -11.01 12.17 -8.12
CA GLY A 131 -12.22 12.95 -7.95
C GLY A 131 -13.47 12.26 -8.51
N LYS A 132 -14.63 12.82 -8.20
CA LYS A 132 -15.93 12.31 -8.67
C LYS A 132 -15.95 12.16 -10.19
N GLY A 133 -16.38 11.00 -10.67
CA GLY A 133 -16.41 10.66 -12.09
C GLY A 133 -15.07 10.16 -12.66
N LYS A 134 -14.01 10.09 -11.85
CA LYS A 134 -12.73 9.50 -12.26
C LYS A 134 -12.68 8.01 -11.90
N PRO A 135 -11.89 7.21 -12.64
CA PRO A 135 -11.79 5.77 -12.37
C PRO A 135 -11.37 5.44 -10.94
N GLY A 136 -10.51 6.25 -10.34
CA GLY A 136 -10.00 6.07 -8.98
C GLY A 136 -10.91 6.59 -7.87
N PHE A 137 -12.06 7.12 -8.18
CA PHE A 137 -13.00 7.60 -7.16
C PHE A 137 -13.36 6.52 -6.13
N ASN A 138 -13.43 5.27 -6.57
CA ASN A 138 -13.70 4.13 -5.69
C ASN A 138 -12.66 3.90 -4.59
N PHE A 139 -11.51 4.60 -4.60
CA PHE A 139 -10.53 4.55 -3.52
C PHE A 139 -10.81 5.51 -2.38
N ILE A 140 -11.63 6.52 -2.61
CA ILE A 140 -11.98 7.55 -1.63
C ILE A 140 -13.48 7.79 -1.51
N GLY A 141 -14.26 7.30 -2.46
CA GLY A 141 -15.69 7.59 -2.56
C GLY A 141 -16.57 6.33 -2.68
N TYR A 142 -17.83 6.49 -2.36
CA TYR A 142 -18.89 5.50 -2.51
C TYR A 142 -20.23 6.20 -2.72
N GLN A 143 -21.06 5.74 -3.66
CA GLN A 143 -22.37 6.32 -3.99
C GLN A 143 -22.34 7.85 -4.18
N ASP A 144 -21.36 8.32 -4.98
CA ASP A 144 -21.17 9.75 -5.28
C ASP A 144 -20.76 10.66 -4.10
N LYS A 145 -20.40 10.08 -2.95
CA LYS A 145 -19.95 10.79 -1.76
C LYS A 145 -18.48 10.48 -1.46
N VAL A 146 -17.77 11.47 -0.93
CA VAL A 146 -16.39 11.31 -0.49
C VAL A 146 -16.38 10.84 0.96
N TYR A 147 -15.64 9.78 1.24
CA TYR A 147 -15.47 9.24 2.58
C TYR A 147 -14.00 9.22 3.02
N GLY A 148 -13.06 9.17 2.08
CA GLY A 148 -11.64 9.08 2.39
C GLY A 148 -10.83 10.26 1.83
N VAL A 149 -9.77 10.59 2.54
CA VAL A 149 -8.73 11.52 2.08
C VAL A 149 -7.55 10.70 1.59
N PRO A 150 -7.09 10.85 0.33
CA PRO A 150 -5.98 10.06 -0.19
C PRO A 150 -4.70 10.39 0.57
N THR A 151 -3.95 9.36 0.97
CA THR A 151 -2.69 9.50 1.73
C THR A 151 -1.50 8.92 1.01
N VAL A 152 -1.71 7.90 0.18
CA VAL A 152 -0.68 7.26 -0.64
C VAL A 152 -1.29 6.81 -1.96
N LEU A 153 -0.54 7.00 -3.04
CA LEU A 153 -0.84 6.50 -4.37
C LEU A 153 0.36 5.71 -4.91
N GLN A 154 0.09 4.61 -5.62
CA GLN A 154 1.13 3.83 -6.32
C GLN A 154 0.53 3.04 -7.49
N GLY A 155 1.40 2.65 -8.41
CA GLY A 155 1.11 1.67 -9.46
C GLY A 155 2.04 0.49 -9.34
N ASP A 156 1.48 -0.69 -9.02
CA ASP A 156 2.26 -1.91 -8.85
C ASP A 156 2.48 -2.65 -10.18
N SER A 157 3.62 -3.32 -10.24
CA SER A 157 4.09 -4.10 -11.37
C SER A 157 4.81 -5.36 -10.88
N PHE A 158 5.88 -5.74 -11.56
CA PHE A 158 6.78 -6.81 -11.16
C PHE A 158 8.23 -6.32 -11.26
N ALA A 159 9.16 -7.03 -10.63
CA ALA A 159 10.57 -6.75 -10.78
C ALA A 159 11.31 -7.93 -11.41
N TYR A 160 12.48 -7.63 -11.97
CA TYR A 160 13.36 -8.63 -12.57
C TYR A 160 14.84 -8.26 -12.41
N LEU A 161 15.71 -9.25 -12.59
CA LEU A 161 17.16 -9.09 -12.61
C LEU A 161 17.62 -9.05 -14.08
N PRO A 162 17.94 -7.88 -14.64
CA PRO A 162 18.28 -7.76 -16.08
C PRO A 162 19.52 -8.54 -16.48
N GLU A 163 20.44 -8.78 -15.57
CA GLU A 163 21.62 -9.64 -15.80
C GLU A 163 21.24 -11.11 -16.07
N LYS A 164 20.05 -11.55 -15.65
CA LYS A 164 19.53 -12.91 -15.82
C LYS A 164 18.53 -13.02 -16.97
N THR A 165 17.72 -11.98 -17.15
CA THR A 165 16.54 -12.04 -18.03
C THR A 165 16.67 -11.19 -19.29
N GLY A 166 17.55 -10.16 -19.30
CA GLY A 166 17.41 -9.04 -20.22
C GLY A 166 16.20 -8.15 -19.84
N PRO A 167 15.84 -7.16 -20.68
CA PRO A 167 14.70 -6.29 -20.45
C PRO A 167 13.38 -7.06 -20.55
N LEU A 168 12.44 -6.77 -19.61
CA LEU A 168 11.09 -7.35 -19.56
C LEU A 168 10.06 -6.24 -19.42
N ASP A 169 8.96 -6.32 -20.20
CA ASP A 169 7.88 -5.33 -20.28
C ASP A 169 6.47 -5.92 -20.23
N SER A 170 6.34 -7.15 -19.73
CA SER A 170 5.05 -7.86 -19.74
C SER A 170 4.93 -8.80 -18.56
N TYR A 171 3.74 -8.90 -17.98
CA TYR A 171 3.42 -9.92 -16.97
C TYR A 171 3.56 -11.36 -17.50
N ALA A 172 3.66 -11.56 -18.82
CA ALA A 172 4.01 -12.86 -19.40
C ALA A 172 5.31 -13.42 -18.79
N ALA A 173 6.24 -12.56 -18.36
CA ALA A 173 7.49 -12.97 -17.74
C ALA A 173 7.29 -13.80 -16.46
N LEU A 174 6.21 -13.58 -15.71
CA LEU A 174 5.88 -14.37 -14.51
C LEU A 174 5.53 -15.83 -14.85
N PHE A 175 5.17 -16.11 -16.10
CA PHE A 175 4.69 -17.40 -16.57
C PHE A 175 5.55 -18.00 -17.68
N ASP A 176 6.62 -17.32 -18.09
CA ASP A 176 7.54 -17.81 -19.12
C ASP A 176 8.32 -19.03 -18.57
N PRO A 177 8.23 -20.21 -19.20
CA PRO A 177 8.92 -21.41 -18.76
C PRO A 177 10.46 -21.31 -18.73
N LYS A 178 11.05 -20.28 -19.37
CA LYS A 178 12.49 -19.97 -19.26
C LYS A 178 12.91 -19.68 -17.83
N TRP A 179 11.99 -19.14 -17.02
CA TRP A 179 12.25 -18.73 -15.63
C TRP A 179 11.70 -19.73 -14.62
N LYS A 180 11.31 -20.93 -15.07
CA LYS A 180 10.77 -21.99 -14.20
C LYS A 180 11.64 -22.21 -12.98
N GLY A 181 11.02 -22.15 -11.78
CA GLY A 181 11.72 -22.28 -10.49
C GLY A 181 12.47 -21.02 -10.04
N TYR A 182 12.42 -19.92 -10.82
CA TYR A 182 13.03 -18.63 -10.50
C TYR A 182 12.02 -17.48 -10.52
N VAL A 183 10.74 -17.79 -10.35
CA VAL A 183 9.65 -16.81 -10.23
C VAL A 183 9.04 -16.86 -8.85
N ALA A 184 8.69 -15.71 -8.29
CA ALA A 184 7.89 -15.64 -7.07
C ALA A 184 6.66 -14.74 -7.27
N LEU A 185 5.55 -15.11 -6.62
CA LEU A 185 4.31 -14.35 -6.58
C LEU A 185 3.99 -13.94 -5.15
N GLU A 186 3.26 -12.84 -5.00
CA GLU A 186 2.69 -12.43 -3.71
C GLU A 186 1.53 -13.33 -3.31
N ASP A 187 1.42 -13.68 -2.03
CA ASP A 187 0.25 -14.37 -1.45
C ASP A 187 -0.92 -13.39 -1.30
N ASN A 188 -1.41 -12.88 -2.43
CA ASN A 188 -2.50 -11.93 -2.45
C ASN A 188 -3.26 -11.99 -3.79
N TYR A 189 -4.57 -12.26 -3.71
CA TYR A 189 -5.41 -12.33 -4.91
C TYR A 189 -5.63 -10.96 -5.58
N THR A 190 -5.51 -9.85 -4.84
CA THR A 190 -5.64 -8.50 -5.43
C THR A 190 -4.35 -7.99 -6.07
N THR A 191 -3.26 -8.76 -6.01
CA THR A 191 -2.00 -8.49 -6.70
C THR A 191 -1.69 -9.57 -7.72
N ALA A 192 -1.22 -10.74 -7.30
CA ALA A 192 -0.86 -11.84 -8.18
C ALA A 192 -2.07 -12.32 -9.02
N GLY A 193 -3.26 -12.38 -8.43
CA GLY A 193 -4.49 -12.74 -9.16
C GLY A 193 -4.83 -11.75 -10.25
N GLN A 194 -4.78 -10.44 -9.97
CA GLN A 194 -5.08 -9.41 -10.96
C GLN A 194 -4.00 -9.30 -12.04
N LYS A 195 -2.70 -9.41 -11.71
CA LYS A 195 -1.62 -9.45 -12.70
C LYS A 195 -1.77 -10.63 -13.64
N THR A 196 -2.17 -11.78 -13.11
CA THR A 196 -2.50 -12.96 -13.92
C THR A 196 -3.69 -12.69 -14.84
N ALA A 197 -4.74 -12.06 -14.34
CA ALA A 197 -5.91 -11.67 -15.13
C ALA A 197 -5.55 -10.71 -16.27
N LEU A 198 -4.72 -9.69 -15.98
CA LEU A 198 -4.21 -8.78 -17.01
C LEU A 198 -3.42 -9.51 -18.08
N TYR A 199 -2.52 -10.40 -17.69
CA TYR A 199 -1.78 -11.24 -18.65
C TYR A 199 -2.70 -12.08 -19.52
N LEU A 200 -3.61 -12.86 -18.91
CA LEU A 200 -4.52 -13.74 -19.65
C LEU A 200 -5.41 -12.96 -20.62
N LYS A 201 -5.93 -11.83 -20.20
CA LYS A 201 -6.73 -10.93 -21.03
C LYS A 201 -5.95 -10.41 -22.23
N HIS A 202 -4.79 -9.82 -22.00
CA HIS A 202 -3.96 -9.22 -23.05
C HIS A 202 -3.36 -10.24 -24.01
N ALA A 203 -3.04 -11.44 -23.53
CA ALA A 203 -2.56 -12.54 -24.34
C ALA A 203 -3.68 -13.25 -25.13
N GLY A 204 -4.96 -12.89 -24.90
CA GLY A 204 -6.12 -13.56 -25.53
C GLY A 204 -6.34 -14.99 -25.03
N LEU A 205 -5.80 -15.35 -23.86
CA LEU A 205 -5.88 -16.68 -23.28
C LEU A 205 -7.18 -16.90 -22.48
N ALA A 206 -7.80 -15.80 -22.01
CA ALA A 206 -9.08 -15.84 -21.33
C ALA A 206 -9.89 -14.56 -21.62
N SER A 207 -11.21 -14.70 -21.65
CA SER A 207 -12.14 -13.57 -21.73
C SER A 207 -12.38 -13.05 -20.33
N ILE A 208 -11.76 -11.92 -19.98
CA ILE A 208 -11.89 -11.24 -18.69
C ILE A 208 -12.40 -9.83 -18.96
N GLY A 209 -13.57 -9.51 -18.44
CA GLY A 209 -14.20 -8.20 -18.64
C GLY A 209 -13.48 -7.13 -17.84
N ASN A 210 -13.52 -7.24 -16.52
CA ASN A 210 -12.91 -6.31 -15.61
C ASN A 210 -11.95 -7.00 -14.62
N PRO A 211 -10.62 -6.85 -14.78
CA PRO A 211 -9.64 -7.49 -13.89
C PRO A 211 -9.74 -7.04 -12.42
N ASP A 212 -10.29 -5.86 -12.11
CA ASP A 212 -10.43 -5.37 -10.75
C ASP A 212 -11.71 -5.84 -10.03
N ASP A 213 -12.67 -6.41 -10.77
CA ASP A 213 -13.91 -6.97 -10.23
C ASP A 213 -14.40 -8.11 -11.14
N MET A 214 -13.65 -9.20 -11.17
CA MET A 214 -13.94 -10.38 -11.97
C MET A 214 -15.18 -11.11 -11.46
N THR A 215 -15.96 -11.65 -12.36
CA THR A 215 -17.02 -12.62 -12.02
C THR A 215 -16.43 -13.89 -11.41
N ALA A 216 -17.25 -14.69 -10.73
CA ALA A 216 -16.82 -15.96 -10.15
C ALA A 216 -16.20 -16.91 -11.21
N ALA A 217 -16.74 -16.93 -12.42
CA ALA A 217 -16.23 -17.77 -13.50
C ALA A 217 -14.87 -17.27 -14.04
N GLU A 218 -14.72 -15.96 -14.20
CA GLU A 218 -13.45 -15.36 -14.64
C GLU A 218 -12.35 -15.58 -13.60
N PHE A 219 -12.64 -15.35 -12.32
CA PHE A 219 -11.67 -15.55 -11.26
C PHE A 219 -11.26 -17.03 -11.13
N LYS A 220 -12.22 -17.95 -11.24
CA LYS A 220 -11.93 -19.38 -11.30
C LYS A 220 -10.98 -19.73 -12.45
N THR A 221 -11.16 -19.14 -13.63
CA THR A 221 -10.27 -19.33 -14.78
C THR A 221 -8.83 -18.87 -14.46
N VAL A 222 -8.68 -17.72 -13.81
CA VAL A 222 -7.38 -17.21 -13.34
C VAL A 222 -6.73 -18.19 -12.37
N ILE A 223 -7.50 -18.70 -11.42
CA ILE A 223 -6.99 -19.64 -10.42
C ILE A 223 -6.63 -20.99 -11.02
N ASP A 224 -7.42 -21.51 -11.95
CA ASP A 224 -7.11 -22.77 -12.66
C ASP A 224 -5.75 -22.63 -13.39
N PHE A 225 -5.54 -21.52 -14.09
CA PHE A 225 -4.24 -21.22 -14.72
C PHE A 225 -3.08 -21.16 -13.71
N LEU A 226 -3.25 -20.45 -12.60
CA LEU A 226 -2.22 -20.36 -11.54
C LEU A 226 -1.88 -21.74 -10.94
N ILE A 227 -2.89 -22.60 -10.75
CA ILE A 227 -2.71 -23.99 -10.28
C ILE A 227 -1.89 -24.81 -11.27
N GLU A 228 -2.18 -24.69 -12.57
CA GLU A 228 -1.39 -25.36 -13.60
C GLU A 228 0.05 -24.91 -13.61
N GLN A 229 0.32 -23.61 -13.51
CA GLN A 229 1.67 -23.06 -13.41
C GLN A 229 2.41 -23.54 -12.14
N LYS A 230 1.71 -23.57 -11.00
CA LYS A 230 2.28 -24.08 -9.74
C LYS A 230 2.64 -25.55 -9.84
N LYS A 231 1.74 -26.40 -10.36
CA LYS A 231 1.99 -27.83 -10.59
C LYS A 231 3.11 -28.08 -11.62
N ALA A 232 3.25 -27.21 -12.60
CA ALA A 232 4.37 -27.24 -13.53
C ALA A 232 5.71 -26.86 -12.86
N GLY A 233 5.70 -26.33 -11.63
CA GLY A 233 6.90 -25.90 -10.91
C GLY A 233 7.43 -24.53 -11.36
N GLN A 234 6.56 -23.69 -11.91
CA GLN A 234 6.93 -22.34 -12.37
C GLN A 234 7.44 -21.48 -11.22
N PHE A 235 6.77 -21.55 -10.07
CA PHE A 235 7.08 -20.68 -8.93
C PHE A 235 8.08 -21.29 -7.96
N ARG A 236 9.09 -20.51 -7.58
CA ARG A 236 10.02 -20.82 -6.49
C ARG A 236 9.30 -20.77 -5.14
N VAL A 237 8.47 -19.76 -4.96
CA VAL A 237 7.72 -19.52 -3.72
C VAL A 237 6.55 -18.56 -3.96
N ILE A 238 5.51 -18.69 -3.15
CA ILE A 238 4.48 -17.67 -2.96
C ILE A 238 4.85 -16.95 -1.66
N TRP A 239 5.33 -15.70 -1.77
CA TRP A 239 5.84 -14.94 -0.63
C TRP A 239 4.72 -14.17 0.08
N SER A 240 4.87 -13.95 1.39
CA SER A 240 3.86 -13.33 2.24
C SER A 240 4.37 -12.20 3.13
N SER A 241 5.65 -11.82 3.01
CA SER A 241 6.20 -10.71 3.77
C SER A 241 7.19 -9.88 2.95
N PHE A 242 7.23 -8.57 3.25
CA PHE A 242 8.16 -7.62 2.62
C PHE A 242 9.61 -8.12 2.65
N GLN A 243 10.08 -8.56 3.82
CA GLN A 243 11.45 -9.01 4.00
C GLN A 243 11.75 -10.27 3.19
N GLN A 244 10.81 -11.22 3.12
CA GLN A 244 10.97 -12.42 2.30
C GLN A 244 11.16 -12.06 0.83
N ALA A 245 10.35 -11.16 0.28
CA ALA A 245 10.48 -10.73 -1.11
C ALA A 245 11.81 -10.02 -1.36
N VAL A 246 12.25 -9.14 -0.46
CA VAL A 246 13.57 -8.49 -0.53
C VAL A 246 14.70 -9.52 -0.53
N ASP A 247 14.64 -10.51 0.36
CA ASP A 247 15.70 -11.52 0.48
C ASP A 247 15.77 -12.40 -0.78
N LEU A 248 14.64 -12.76 -1.37
CA LEU A 248 14.58 -13.48 -2.65
C LEU A 248 15.28 -12.72 -3.78
N ILE A 249 15.08 -11.40 -3.86
CA ILE A 249 15.74 -10.54 -4.87
C ILE A 249 17.23 -10.42 -4.57
N VAL A 250 17.57 -10.07 -3.33
CA VAL A 250 18.96 -9.78 -2.92
C VAL A 250 19.86 -11.02 -3.06
N ASN A 251 19.34 -12.18 -2.66
CA ASN A 251 20.06 -13.45 -2.78
C ASN A 251 20.00 -14.04 -4.20
N LYS A 252 19.31 -13.37 -5.15
CA LYS A 252 19.11 -13.84 -6.53
C LYS A 252 18.49 -15.24 -6.62
N GLU A 253 17.63 -15.57 -5.63
CA GLU A 253 16.88 -16.82 -5.63
C GLU A 253 15.76 -16.82 -6.67
N VAL A 254 15.33 -15.63 -7.09
CA VAL A 254 14.38 -15.40 -8.17
C VAL A 254 14.94 -14.43 -9.20
N TYR A 255 14.53 -14.58 -10.45
CA TYR A 255 14.90 -13.69 -11.56
C TYR A 255 13.76 -12.75 -11.93
N VAL A 256 12.53 -13.19 -11.69
CA VAL A 256 11.29 -12.41 -11.90
C VAL A 256 10.43 -12.54 -10.65
N ILE A 257 9.90 -11.45 -10.17
CA ILE A 257 9.10 -11.43 -8.95
C ILE A 257 7.95 -10.43 -9.04
N ASP A 258 6.75 -10.90 -8.75
CA ASP A 258 5.63 -10.03 -8.38
C ASP A 258 5.94 -9.38 -7.03
N CYS A 259 6.13 -8.06 -7.00
CA CYS A 259 6.54 -7.35 -5.79
C CYS A 259 6.14 -5.87 -5.83
N TRP A 260 6.36 -5.18 -4.72
CA TRP A 260 6.16 -3.73 -4.59
C TRP A 260 7.45 -2.98 -4.90
N GLU A 261 7.36 -1.82 -5.52
CA GLU A 261 8.52 -1.02 -5.94
C GLU A 261 9.52 -0.71 -4.80
N PRO A 262 9.11 -0.41 -3.54
CA PRO A 262 10.06 -0.22 -2.44
C PRO A 262 11.00 -1.40 -2.19
N MET A 263 10.61 -2.64 -2.52
CA MET A 263 11.49 -3.81 -2.42
C MET A 263 12.67 -3.71 -3.39
N VAL A 264 12.43 -3.14 -4.57
CA VAL A 264 13.48 -2.87 -5.57
C VAL A 264 14.45 -1.79 -5.07
N PHE A 265 13.94 -0.74 -4.43
CA PHE A 265 14.80 0.29 -3.83
C PHE A 265 15.71 -0.31 -2.74
N VAL A 266 15.18 -1.19 -1.90
CA VAL A 266 15.98 -1.90 -0.90
C VAL A 266 17.01 -2.82 -1.56
N ALA A 267 16.64 -3.56 -2.61
CA ALA A 267 17.58 -4.42 -3.33
C ALA A 267 18.72 -3.60 -3.95
N LYS A 268 18.42 -2.46 -4.59
CA LYS A 268 19.43 -1.54 -5.13
C LYS A 268 20.35 -0.98 -4.05
N SER A 269 19.84 -0.62 -2.89
CA SER A 269 20.67 -0.16 -1.76
C SER A 269 21.63 -1.23 -1.23
N LYS A 270 21.31 -2.51 -1.48
CA LYS A 270 22.18 -3.67 -1.18
C LYS A 270 23.05 -4.10 -2.36
N GLY A 271 23.14 -3.29 -3.42
CA GLY A 271 24.02 -3.54 -4.57
C GLY A 271 23.47 -4.51 -5.60
N VAL A 272 22.19 -4.83 -5.58
CA VAL A 272 21.53 -5.67 -6.59
C VAL A 272 20.83 -4.79 -7.62
N ASP A 273 21.21 -4.90 -8.87
CA ASP A 273 20.59 -4.15 -9.98
C ASP A 273 19.26 -4.81 -10.39
N ALA A 274 18.24 -4.63 -9.57
CA ALA A 274 16.87 -5.03 -9.88
C ALA A 274 16.15 -3.90 -10.61
N VAL A 275 15.33 -4.25 -11.58
CA VAL A 275 14.50 -3.30 -12.35
C VAL A 275 13.04 -3.54 -12.06
N TYR A 276 12.30 -2.46 -11.78
CA TYR A 276 10.84 -2.50 -11.70
C TYR A 276 10.27 -2.28 -13.10
N ALA A 277 9.49 -3.23 -13.59
CA ALA A 277 9.04 -3.24 -14.97
C ALA A 277 7.97 -2.19 -15.27
N ASP A 278 7.97 -1.68 -16.50
CA ASP A 278 6.88 -0.92 -17.10
C ASP A 278 6.04 -1.88 -17.97
N PRO A 279 4.98 -2.50 -17.45
CA PRO A 279 4.26 -3.55 -18.16
C PRO A 279 3.34 -2.95 -19.22
N LYS A 280 3.37 -3.50 -20.42
CA LYS A 280 2.51 -3.08 -21.53
C LYS A 280 1.02 -3.36 -21.29
N GLU A 281 0.69 -4.25 -20.36
CA GLU A 281 -0.66 -4.54 -19.92
C GLU A 281 -1.21 -3.48 -18.95
N GLY A 282 -0.38 -2.53 -18.52
CA GLY A 282 -0.68 -1.50 -17.53
C GLY A 282 -0.38 -1.93 -16.09
N TYR A 283 -0.50 -0.97 -15.19
CA TYR A 283 -0.18 -1.14 -13.76
C TYR A 283 -1.40 -1.58 -12.95
N LEU A 284 -1.15 -2.16 -11.77
CA LEU A 284 -2.14 -2.23 -10.72
C LEU A 284 -2.10 -0.91 -9.93
N LEU A 285 -3.06 -0.04 -10.17
CA LEU A 285 -3.15 1.27 -9.53
C LEU A 285 -3.88 1.15 -8.20
N TRP A 286 -3.34 1.76 -7.15
CA TRP A 286 -3.97 1.76 -5.84
C TRP A 286 -3.72 3.04 -5.06
N ALA A 287 -4.54 3.27 -4.06
CA ALA A 287 -4.40 4.35 -3.11
C ALA A 287 -4.67 3.83 -1.70
N MET A 288 -4.10 4.50 -0.72
CA MET A 288 -4.57 4.47 0.66
C MET A 288 -5.38 5.72 0.94
N ALA A 289 -6.29 5.60 1.87
CA ALA A 289 -7.10 6.73 2.30
C ALA A 289 -7.26 6.76 3.82
N ALA A 290 -7.27 7.97 4.36
CA ALA A 290 -7.64 8.24 5.74
C ALA A 290 -9.14 8.52 5.82
N TYR A 291 -9.83 7.82 6.72
CA TYR A 291 -11.27 7.89 6.92
C TYR A 291 -11.57 8.42 8.32
N LEU A 292 -12.57 9.29 8.43
CA LEU A 292 -13.13 9.70 9.70
C LEU A 292 -14.07 8.59 10.19
N THR A 293 -13.82 8.03 11.37
CA THR A 293 -14.67 6.98 11.92
C THR A 293 -15.99 7.57 12.40
N LYS A 294 -17.06 6.80 12.33
CA LYS A 294 -18.36 7.24 12.87
C LYS A 294 -18.39 7.05 14.38
N ASN A 295 -18.43 8.15 15.10
CA ASN A 295 -18.48 8.18 16.56
C ASN A 295 -19.44 9.26 17.05
N ALA A 296 -20.61 8.83 17.53
CA ALA A 296 -21.67 9.73 18.00
C ALA A 296 -21.25 10.53 19.25
N ASP A 297 -20.30 10.02 20.02
CA ASP A 297 -19.83 10.65 21.27
C ASP A 297 -18.61 11.57 21.03
N ARG A 298 -18.14 11.69 19.77
CA ARG A 298 -17.03 12.57 19.45
C ARG A 298 -17.44 14.03 19.60
N SER A 299 -16.65 14.79 20.38
CA SER A 299 -16.91 16.21 20.55
C SER A 299 -16.71 17.01 19.27
N ALA A 300 -17.33 18.18 19.16
CA ALA A 300 -17.11 19.08 18.03
C ALA A 300 -15.64 19.51 17.89
N GLU A 301 -14.93 19.66 19.00
CA GLU A 301 -13.50 20.03 19.04
C GLU A 301 -12.64 18.88 18.48
N THR A 302 -12.89 17.64 18.93
CA THR A 302 -12.20 16.46 18.40
C THR A 302 -12.48 16.26 16.91
N THR A 303 -13.72 16.50 16.47
CA THR A 303 -14.09 16.45 15.04
C THR A 303 -13.32 17.49 14.23
N ALA A 304 -13.23 18.73 14.73
CA ALA A 304 -12.45 19.78 14.08
C ALA A 304 -10.96 19.42 13.99
N ALA A 305 -10.39 18.86 15.05
CA ALA A 305 -9.01 18.38 15.07
C ALA A 305 -8.77 17.21 14.09
N ALA A 306 -9.72 16.29 13.97
CA ALA A 306 -9.64 15.21 12.99
C ALA A 306 -9.64 15.76 11.55
N TYR A 307 -10.46 16.74 11.23
CA TYR A 307 -10.41 17.44 9.93
C TYR A 307 -9.07 18.15 9.71
N GLN A 308 -8.49 18.77 10.75
CA GLN A 308 -7.14 19.35 10.65
C GLN A 308 -6.09 18.29 10.37
N LEU A 309 -6.19 17.08 10.95
CA LEU A 309 -5.29 15.97 10.67
C LEU A 309 -5.44 15.50 9.22
N LEU A 310 -6.67 15.34 8.73
CA LEU A 310 -6.94 14.96 7.34
C LEU A 310 -6.38 15.99 6.35
N ASP A 311 -6.55 17.29 6.61
CA ASP A 311 -5.98 18.34 5.76
C ASP A 311 -4.45 18.40 5.86
N PHE A 312 -3.88 18.17 7.04
CA PHE A 312 -2.43 18.07 7.23
C PHE A 312 -1.81 16.95 6.39
N MET A 313 -2.49 15.80 6.26
CA MET A 313 -2.06 14.70 5.42
C MET A 313 -2.09 15.04 3.92
N LEU A 314 -2.92 15.97 3.49
CA LEU A 314 -2.89 16.54 2.13
C LEU A 314 -1.80 17.61 1.97
N GLY A 315 -1.15 18.03 3.04
CA GLY A 315 -0.14 19.08 3.03
C GLY A 315 1.22 18.64 2.51
N GLY A 316 2.00 19.62 2.05
CA GLY A 316 3.30 19.37 1.43
C GLY A 316 4.34 18.74 2.38
N TRP A 317 4.34 19.11 3.67
CA TRP A 317 5.29 18.53 4.65
C TRP A 317 5.04 17.02 4.82
N TYR A 318 3.81 16.65 5.10
CA TYR A 318 3.44 15.25 5.25
C TYR A 318 3.73 14.48 3.96
N GLY A 319 3.35 15.08 2.82
CA GLY A 319 3.61 14.52 1.52
C GLY A 319 5.08 14.23 1.27
N ALA A 320 5.96 15.22 1.48
CA ALA A 320 7.40 15.09 1.27
C ALA A 320 8.02 14.05 2.22
N THR A 321 7.60 14.05 3.48
CA THR A 321 8.10 13.12 4.50
C THR A 321 7.74 11.67 4.14
N ILE A 322 6.45 11.38 3.89
CA ILE A 322 6.00 10.02 3.55
C ILE A 322 6.59 9.56 2.22
N THR A 323 6.58 10.40 1.17
CA THR A 323 7.16 10.06 -0.13
C THR A 323 8.64 9.72 -0.02
N GLY A 324 9.42 10.56 0.67
CA GLY A 324 10.86 10.32 0.86
C GLY A 324 11.16 9.07 1.70
N MET A 325 10.33 8.79 2.70
CA MET A 325 10.52 7.68 3.64
C MET A 325 10.05 6.34 3.04
N ARG A 326 8.88 6.30 2.41
CA ARG A 326 8.21 5.06 2.00
C ARG A 326 8.39 4.72 0.52
N GLY A 327 8.75 5.70 -0.32
CA GLY A 327 8.87 5.51 -1.77
C GLY A 327 7.53 5.47 -2.51
N TYR A 328 6.46 5.96 -1.89
CA TYR A 328 5.13 6.11 -2.48
C TYR A 328 4.81 7.58 -2.72
N MET A 329 4.06 7.90 -3.75
CA MET A 329 3.53 9.25 -3.91
C MET A 329 2.41 9.49 -2.89
N THR A 330 2.36 10.69 -2.34
CA THR A 330 1.26 11.15 -1.48
C THR A 330 0.39 12.17 -2.22
N ASN A 331 0.90 13.38 -2.38
CA ASN A 331 0.20 14.48 -3.02
C ASN A 331 1.14 15.28 -3.94
N THR A 332 0.59 16.16 -4.76
CA THR A 332 1.35 16.98 -5.71
C THR A 332 2.02 18.20 -5.08
N LEU A 333 1.77 18.49 -3.81
CA LEU A 333 2.40 19.57 -3.06
C LEU A 333 3.79 19.18 -2.51
N ALA A 334 4.04 17.86 -2.39
CA ALA A 334 5.25 17.32 -1.77
C ALA A 334 6.56 17.79 -2.42
N PRO A 335 6.73 17.76 -3.76
CA PRO A 335 7.98 18.17 -4.40
C PRO A 335 8.34 19.65 -4.16
N ASP A 336 7.36 20.54 -4.32
CA ASP A 336 7.58 21.97 -4.12
C ASP A 336 7.86 22.30 -2.66
N TYR A 337 7.17 21.63 -1.74
CA TYR A 337 7.44 21.76 -0.33
C TYR A 337 8.87 21.33 0.02
N ALA A 338 9.29 20.14 -0.40
CA ALA A 338 10.63 19.64 -0.14
C ALA A 338 11.72 20.57 -0.70
N LYS A 339 11.52 21.09 -1.92
CA LYS A 339 12.44 22.05 -2.54
C LYS A 339 12.52 23.38 -1.79
N ALA A 340 11.41 23.87 -1.25
CA ALA A 340 11.34 25.13 -0.52
C ALA A 340 11.92 25.06 0.90
N HIS A 341 12.05 23.86 1.48
CA HIS A 341 12.47 23.64 2.86
C HIS A 341 13.76 22.81 2.92
N ALA A 342 14.85 23.35 2.33
CA ALA A 342 16.15 22.67 2.25
C ALA A 342 16.79 22.38 3.61
N ASP A 343 16.37 23.07 4.67
CA ASP A 343 16.73 22.82 6.06
C ASP A 343 16.18 21.49 6.59
N GLN A 344 15.04 21.02 6.06
CA GLN A 344 14.38 19.77 6.44
C GLN A 344 14.59 18.68 5.40
N PHE A 345 14.68 19.06 4.13
CA PHE A 345 14.83 18.16 2.98
C PHE A 345 16.09 18.55 2.19
N PRO A 346 17.25 17.95 2.46
CA PRO A 346 18.45 18.16 1.64
C PRO A 346 18.17 17.93 0.15
N ALA A 347 18.94 18.57 -0.73
CA ALA A 347 18.69 18.58 -2.18
C ALA A 347 18.50 17.18 -2.79
N GLU A 348 19.27 16.19 -2.34
CA GLU A 348 19.12 14.80 -2.79
C GLU A 348 17.76 14.21 -2.38
N GLN A 349 17.31 14.49 -1.15
CA GLN A 349 16.02 14.02 -0.67
C GLN A 349 14.86 14.73 -1.38
N ALA A 350 14.97 16.04 -1.62
CA ALA A 350 13.98 16.79 -2.38
C ALA A 350 13.88 16.28 -3.83
N GLN A 351 15.02 15.96 -4.46
CA GLN A 351 15.03 15.35 -5.80
C GLN A 351 14.37 13.97 -5.78
N LYS A 352 14.68 13.11 -4.79
CA LYS A 352 14.03 11.80 -4.63
C LYS A 352 12.51 11.93 -4.53
N VAL A 353 12.00 12.89 -3.75
CA VAL A 353 10.55 13.14 -3.62
C VAL A 353 9.95 13.53 -4.98
N ALA A 354 10.64 14.40 -5.73
CA ALA A 354 10.19 14.81 -7.06
C ALA A 354 10.16 13.64 -8.05
N ASP A 355 11.22 12.83 -8.08
CA ASP A 355 11.34 11.68 -8.99
C ASP A 355 10.27 10.62 -8.71
N ILE A 356 10.02 10.28 -7.44
CA ILE A 356 8.97 9.34 -7.05
C ILE A 356 7.61 9.87 -7.45
N THR A 357 7.32 11.15 -7.15
CA THR A 357 6.03 11.77 -7.50
C THR A 357 5.81 11.74 -9.02
N ALA A 358 6.81 12.13 -9.81
CA ALA A 358 6.73 12.13 -11.27
C ALA A 358 6.52 10.71 -11.83
N ASN A 359 7.27 9.72 -11.30
CA ASN A 359 7.15 8.33 -11.75
C ASN A 359 5.76 7.74 -11.45
N VAL A 360 5.23 7.95 -10.25
CA VAL A 360 3.91 7.42 -9.90
C VAL A 360 2.81 8.12 -10.72
N ARG A 361 2.87 9.44 -10.90
CA ARG A 361 1.94 10.14 -11.78
C ARG A 361 1.97 9.60 -13.21
N ARG A 362 3.17 9.34 -13.75
CA ARG A 362 3.32 8.69 -15.07
C ARG A 362 2.60 7.35 -15.13
N LYS A 363 2.71 6.51 -14.09
CA LYS A 363 2.00 5.22 -14.02
C LYS A 363 0.48 5.40 -14.06
N PHE A 364 -0.04 6.39 -13.34
CA PHE A 364 -1.47 6.72 -13.37
C PHE A 364 -1.93 7.24 -14.73
N GLN A 365 -1.09 7.99 -15.44
CA GLN A 365 -1.37 8.48 -16.80
C GLN A 365 -1.34 7.35 -17.85
N VAL A 366 -0.41 6.41 -17.72
CA VAL A 366 -0.37 5.19 -18.55
C VAL A 366 -1.63 4.36 -18.32
N GLY A 367 -2.09 4.29 -17.06
CA GLY A 367 -3.27 3.56 -16.68
C GLY A 367 -3.01 2.09 -16.37
N GLY A 368 -4.08 1.37 -16.16
CA GLY A 368 -4.06 -0.04 -15.77
C GLY A 368 -5.39 -0.47 -15.18
N THR A 369 -5.34 -1.41 -14.24
CA THR A 369 -6.50 -1.82 -13.45
C THR A 369 -6.37 -1.34 -12.01
N TRP A 370 -7.50 -1.23 -11.30
CA TRP A 370 -7.50 -0.75 -9.91
C TRP A 370 -7.36 -1.92 -8.93
N GLN A 371 -6.29 -1.91 -8.17
CA GLN A 371 -6.02 -2.90 -7.13
C GLN A 371 -6.87 -2.60 -5.88
N ASN A 372 -7.11 -3.64 -5.06
CA ASN A 372 -7.81 -3.55 -3.76
C ASN A 372 -9.27 -3.07 -3.83
N ARG A 373 -9.90 -3.04 -5.00
CA ARG A 373 -11.34 -2.88 -5.06
C ARG A 373 -12.01 -4.04 -4.31
N TRP A 374 -13.03 -3.72 -3.50
CA TRP A 374 -13.82 -4.77 -2.83
C TRP A 374 -14.57 -5.60 -3.88
N PRO A 375 -14.26 -6.88 -4.07
CA PRO A 375 -14.88 -7.67 -5.12
C PRO A 375 -16.37 -7.88 -4.87
N THR A 376 -17.15 -7.89 -5.93
CA THR A 376 -18.58 -8.21 -5.85
C THR A 376 -18.81 -9.63 -5.33
N VAL A 377 -17.91 -10.57 -5.62
CA VAL A 377 -17.99 -11.99 -5.23
C VAL A 377 -16.82 -12.39 -4.31
N VAL A 378 -16.62 -11.62 -3.22
CA VAL A 378 -15.47 -11.76 -2.30
C VAL A 378 -15.28 -13.18 -1.78
N ASP A 379 -16.37 -13.89 -1.39
CA ASP A 379 -16.30 -15.27 -0.89
C ASP A 379 -15.70 -16.21 -1.92
N THR A 380 -15.98 -15.99 -3.21
CA THR A 380 -15.37 -16.76 -4.30
C THR A 380 -13.89 -16.48 -4.39
N TYR A 381 -13.47 -15.21 -4.28
CA TYR A 381 -12.04 -14.87 -4.30
C TYR A 381 -11.29 -15.55 -3.16
N GLU A 382 -11.80 -15.52 -1.95
CA GLU A 382 -11.16 -16.13 -0.78
C GLU A 382 -11.09 -17.66 -0.90
N SER A 383 -12.17 -18.31 -1.30
CA SER A 383 -12.21 -19.77 -1.45
C SER A 383 -11.32 -20.28 -2.59
N GLU A 384 -11.35 -19.62 -3.74
CA GLU A 384 -10.54 -20.00 -4.89
C GLU A 384 -9.04 -19.72 -4.66
N TRP A 385 -8.69 -18.60 -4.00
CA TRP A 385 -7.31 -18.34 -3.61
C TRP A 385 -6.78 -19.38 -2.62
N SER A 386 -7.61 -19.79 -1.67
CA SER A 386 -7.28 -20.91 -0.75
C SER A 386 -7.07 -22.21 -1.51
N ARG A 387 -7.86 -22.49 -2.57
CA ARG A 387 -7.68 -23.64 -3.47
C ARG A 387 -6.33 -23.58 -4.20
N PHE A 388 -5.92 -22.41 -4.70
CA PHE A 388 -4.60 -22.22 -5.30
C PHE A 388 -3.47 -22.50 -4.31
N LYS A 389 -3.59 -22.02 -3.06
CA LYS A 389 -2.55 -22.24 -2.04
C LYS A 389 -2.43 -23.71 -1.66
N ALA A 390 -3.52 -24.45 -1.65
CA ALA A 390 -3.55 -25.88 -1.30
C ALA A 390 -3.08 -26.82 -2.43
N ALA A 391 -3.07 -26.37 -3.71
CA ALA A 391 -2.67 -27.16 -4.86
C ALA A 391 -1.12 -27.25 -4.94
#